data_e6af9386078eaeba6883e31dae710105
#
_entry.id   e6af9386078eaeba6883e31dae710105
#
_cell.length_a   1.000
_cell.length_b   1.000
_cell.length_c   1.000
_cell.angle_alpha   90.00
_cell.angle_beta   90.00
_cell.angle_gamma   90.00
#
_symmetry.space_group_name_H-M   'P 1'
#
loop_
_entity.id
_entity.type
_entity.pdbx_description
1 polymer ?
#
loop_
_entity_poly.entity_id
_entity_poly.type
_entity_poly.pdbx_seq_one_letter_code
_entity_poly.pdbx_strand_id
1 'polypeptide(L)'
;MTSTADRAAHAAAPSAGREGETPERGLALAVILLIAFNLRPAMAGLGPLLDLVERAADLTSAQAGLLTTLPIFLMGLGAFAGGRLRRLLGAKRGVALAITLIALACASRWVWNDAAGMLASAAGAGLGVAAVQALLPGVIKARFGAGVGRAMGLYTTAIMGGAAFAAATAAGLARIIGWQAALALWSLPALLAAAAWTALRSPPEAAKAAAGGAGEAFWRNGRAWMLMLFFGIGTGAFTLVLAWLPPYYMSLDESRETSGFWLAGVILAEVVASLAVSAFINRFPDRRGPLIAALLGVAAGLACLVAAPIALAAPAALLLGLGLGALFPLSLIVTLDHVDDPARAGDLAAFVQGGGYIVASSTPFIAGAIRDRFADLSGAWAAMAVAILLSIAIASRLSPSTRPLSRD
;
A
#
# COMPACT_ATOMS: atom_id res chain seq x y z
N MET A 1 40.82 34.00 -51.25
CA MET A 1 39.85 32.96 -51.61
C MET A 1 39.91 31.86 -50.57
N THR A 2 39.16 31.98 -49.52
CA THR A 2 38.96 30.96 -48.50
C THR A 2 37.53 31.02 -47.99
N SER A 3 36.85 30.08 -48.45
CA SER A 3 35.70 29.25 -48.03
C SER A 3 34.68 29.87 -47.07
N THR A 4 33.53 30.19 -47.63
CA THR A 4 32.22 30.51 -47.04
C THR A 4 31.42 29.28 -46.64
N ALA A 5 32.06 28.14 -46.29
CA ALA A 5 31.40 26.86 -46.07
C ALA A 5 31.21 26.47 -44.58
N ASP A 6 31.63 27.31 -43.60
CA ASP A 6 31.66 26.91 -42.18
C ASP A 6 30.67 27.67 -41.29
N ARG A 7 29.63 28.29 -41.89
CA ARG A 7 28.58 29.04 -41.12
C ARG A 7 27.19 28.42 -41.16
N ALA A 8 27.01 27.23 -41.74
CA ALA A 8 25.69 26.59 -41.89
C ALA A 8 25.45 25.40 -40.94
N ALA A 9 26.37 25.11 -40.01
CA ALA A 9 26.26 23.93 -39.12
C ALA A 9 25.79 24.29 -37.66
N HIS A 10 25.35 25.53 -37.39
CA HIS A 10 24.82 25.92 -36.07
C HIS A 10 23.35 26.28 -36.14
N ALA A 11 22.55 25.52 -36.88
CA ALA A 11 21.10 25.68 -36.87
C ALA A 11 20.47 24.41 -36.27
N ALA A 12 19.73 24.64 -35.18
CA ALA A 12 18.72 23.76 -34.58
C ALA A 12 19.24 22.52 -33.83
N ALA A 13 19.75 22.73 -32.62
CA ALA A 13 19.40 21.79 -31.56
C ALA A 13 17.86 21.81 -31.43
N PRO A 14 17.16 20.67 -31.52
CA PRO A 14 15.74 20.67 -31.24
C PRO A 14 15.57 21.10 -29.78
N SER A 15 14.89 22.23 -29.58
CA SER A 15 14.37 22.66 -28.28
C SER A 15 13.76 21.42 -27.65
N ALA A 16 14.24 21.02 -26.45
CA ALA A 16 13.55 20.11 -25.59
C ALA A 16 12.17 20.72 -25.27
N GLY A 17 11.27 20.62 -26.25
CA GLY A 17 9.90 21.05 -26.18
C GLY A 17 9.32 20.37 -24.95
N ARG A 18 8.75 21.18 -24.06
CA ARG A 18 7.66 20.75 -23.17
C ARG A 18 6.77 19.88 -24.04
N GLU A 19 6.89 18.53 -23.95
CA GLU A 19 5.89 17.63 -24.48
C GLU A 19 4.61 17.95 -23.71
N GLY A 20 3.77 18.80 -24.29
CA GLY A 20 2.50 19.18 -23.74
C GLY A 20 1.75 17.91 -23.37
N GLU A 21 1.26 17.83 -22.16
CA GLU A 21 0.35 16.77 -21.72
C GLU A 21 -0.78 16.73 -22.76
N THR A 22 -0.75 15.74 -23.64
CA THR A 22 -1.86 15.59 -24.59
C THR A 22 -3.11 15.34 -23.75
N PRO A 23 -4.29 15.90 -24.10
CA PRO A 23 -5.55 15.71 -23.36
C PRO A 23 -5.80 14.23 -23.03
N GLU A 24 -5.36 13.33 -23.88
CA GLU A 24 -5.47 11.88 -23.70
C GLU A 24 -4.57 11.34 -22.56
N ARG A 25 -3.37 11.90 -22.36
CA ARG A 25 -2.50 11.54 -21.25
C ARG A 25 -3.07 12.03 -19.91
N GLY A 26 -3.62 13.24 -19.88
CA GLY A 26 -4.29 13.81 -18.70
C GLY A 26 -5.51 12.99 -18.27
N LEU A 27 -6.38 12.62 -19.24
CA LEU A 27 -7.53 11.76 -18.98
C LEU A 27 -7.11 10.38 -18.46
N ALA A 28 -6.07 9.78 -19.06
CA ALA A 28 -5.57 8.49 -18.61
C ALA A 28 -5.03 8.55 -17.18
N LEU A 29 -4.31 9.63 -16.82
CA LEU A 29 -3.84 9.85 -15.45
C LEU A 29 -5.02 9.97 -14.49
N ALA A 30 -6.03 10.78 -14.81
CA ALA A 30 -7.21 10.94 -13.97
C ALA A 30 -7.93 9.60 -13.70
N VAL A 31 -8.10 8.76 -14.73
CA VAL A 31 -8.70 7.42 -14.57
C VAL A 31 -7.82 6.50 -13.72
N ILE A 32 -6.50 6.52 -13.91
CA ILE A 32 -5.56 5.76 -13.09
C ILE A 32 -5.63 6.20 -11.62
N LEU A 33 -5.72 7.50 -11.36
CA LEU A 33 -5.85 8.04 -10.01
C LEU A 33 -7.20 7.65 -9.38
N LEU A 34 -8.27 7.65 -10.16
CA LEU A 34 -9.59 7.19 -9.71
C LEU A 34 -9.57 5.70 -9.35
N ILE A 35 -8.91 4.84 -10.16
CA ILE A 35 -8.69 3.43 -9.81
C ILE A 35 -7.89 3.32 -8.51
N ALA A 36 -6.77 4.05 -8.42
CA ALA A 36 -5.90 4.05 -7.25
C ALA A 36 -6.64 4.42 -5.97
N PHE A 37 -7.45 5.48 -6.02
CA PHE A 37 -8.29 5.94 -4.93
C PHE A 37 -9.22 4.84 -4.39
N ASN A 38 -9.69 3.94 -5.25
CA ASN A 38 -10.59 2.85 -4.87
C ASN A 38 -9.91 1.61 -4.29
N LEU A 39 -8.57 1.55 -4.23
CA LEU A 39 -7.87 0.34 -3.78
C LEU A 39 -7.88 0.12 -2.25
N ARG A 40 -8.07 1.17 -1.45
CA ARG A 40 -7.98 1.07 0.02
C ARG A 40 -9.29 1.30 0.78
N PRO A 41 -10.31 1.98 0.26
CA PRO A 41 -11.55 2.26 1.00
C PRO A 41 -12.23 1.01 1.56
N ALA A 42 -12.21 -0.11 0.81
CA ALA A 42 -12.79 -1.38 1.25
C ALA A 42 -12.21 -1.92 2.56
N MET A 43 -10.97 -1.52 2.91
CA MET A 43 -10.27 -1.90 4.15
C MET A 43 -10.29 -0.75 5.16
N ALA A 44 -9.89 0.46 4.75
CA ALA A 44 -9.73 1.60 5.66
C ALA A 44 -11.06 2.11 6.23
N GLY A 45 -12.15 2.03 5.46
CA GLY A 45 -13.49 2.37 5.92
C GLY A 45 -14.10 1.37 6.90
N LEU A 46 -13.52 0.16 6.98
CA LEU A 46 -13.99 -0.89 7.88
C LEU A 46 -13.59 -0.61 9.35
N GLY A 47 -12.38 -0.12 9.60
CA GLY A 47 -11.85 0.08 10.95
C GLY A 47 -12.80 0.87 11.88
N PRO A 48 -13.29 2.07 11.50
CA PRO A 48 -14.23 2.83 12.32
C PRO A 48 -15.60 2.18 12.54
N LEU A 49 -15.95 1.16 11.74
CA LEU A 49 -17.24 0.44 11.78
C LEU A 49 -17.09 -1.00 12.26
N LEU A 50 -15.88 -1.41 12.65
CA LEU A 50 -15.58 -2.81 12.93
C LEU A 50 -16.44 -3.39 14.05
N ASP A 51 -16.72 -2.63 15.09
CA ASP A 51 -17.59 -3.04 16.20
C ASP A 51 -19.05 -3.26 15.81
N LEU A 52 -19.54 -2.49 14.80
CA LEU A 52 -20.87 -2.69 14.23
C LEU A 52 -20.92 -3.97 13.40
N VAL A 53 -19.85 -4.22 12.64
CA VAL A 53 -19.71 -5.44 11.82
C VAL A 53 -19.55 -6.67 12.71
N GLU A 54 -18.69 -6.61 13.75
CA GLU A 54 -18.50 -7.70 14.74
C GLU A 54 -19.86 -8.13 15.34
N ARG A 55 -20.63 -7.16 15.84
CA ARG A 55 -21.93 -7.43 16.45
C ARG A 55 -22.99 -7.93 15.47
N ALA A 56 -23.04 -7.36 14.26
CA ALA A 56 -24.06 -7.71 13.28
C ALA A 56 -23.81 -9.05 12.61
N ALA A 57 -22.56 -9.43 12.41
CA ALA A 57 -22.15 -10.68 11.76
C ALA A 57 -21.73 -11.78 12.76
N ASP A 58 -21.89 -11.53 14.07
CA ASP A 58 -21.49 -12.44 15.16
C ASP A 58 -20.03 -12.93 15.02
N LEU A 59 -19.12 -11.98 14.76
CA LEU A 59 -17.70 -12.25 14.58
C LEU A 59 -16.94 -12.11 15.91
N THR A 60 -16.02 -13.05 16.16
CA THR A 60 -14.96 -12.81 17.16
C THR A 60 -13.99 -11.75 16.65
N SER A 61 -13.22 -11.11 17.55
CA SER A 61 -12.23 -10.12 17.13
C SER A 61 -11.14 -10.73 16.24
N ALA A 62 -10.79 -12.01 16.46
CA ALA A 62 -9.88 -12.72 15.56
C ALA A 62 -10.46 -12.85 14.13
N GLN A 63 -11.76 -13.18 14.01
CA GLN A 63 -12.45 -13.25 12.71
C GLN A 63 -12.59 -11.87 12.08
N ALA A 64 -12.85 -10.83 12.86
CA ALA A 64 -12.86 -9.45 12.38
C ALA A 64 -11.49 -9.03 11.85
N GLY A 65 -10.41 -9.44 12.50
CA GLY A 65 -9.05 -9.27 12.01
C GLY A 65 -8.83 -9.89 10.61
N LEU A 66 -9.51 -11.01 10.29
CA LEU A 66 -9.42 -11.63 8.95
C LEU A 66 -9.96 -10.72 7.85
N LEU A 67 -10.88 -9.81 8.15
CA LEU A 67 -11.40 -8.86 7.14
C LEU A 67 -10.30 -7.94 6.58
N THR A 68 -9.25 -7.70 7.35
CA THR A 68 -8.07 -6.95 6.91
C THR A 68 -6.92 -7.90 6.50
N THR A 69 -6.77 -9.04 7.17
CA THR A 69 -5.77 -10.07 6.85
C THR A 69 -5.92 -10.61 5.43
N LEU A 70 -7.13 -11.02 5.03
CA LEU A 70 -7.37 -11.64 3.73
C LEU A 70 -6.97 -10.76 2.55
N PRO A 71 -7.35 -9.48 2.46
CA PRO A 71 -6.92 -8.63 1.37
C PRO A 71 -5.40 -8.53 1.26
N ILE A 72 -4.70 -8.38 2.38
CA ILE A 72 -3.24 -8.19 2.40
C ILE A 72 -2.52 -9.50 2.04
N PHE A 73 -3.01 -10.63 2.54
CA PHE A 73 -2.52 -11.95 2.15
C PHE A 73 -2.63 -12.17 0.64
N LEU A 74 -3.79 -11.83 0.06
CA LEU A 74 -4.03 -11.94 -1.38
C LEU A 74 -3.17 -10.97 -2.20
N MET A 75 -2.85 -9.78 -1.66
CA MET A 75 -1.87 -8.89 -2.26
C MET A 75 -0.48 -9.52 -2.30
N GLY A 76 -0.09 -10.25 -1.26
CA GLY A 76 1.16 -11.02 -1.23
C GLY A 76 1.21 -12.08 -2.33
N LEU A 77 0.15 -12.88 -2.44
CA LEU A 77 0.03 -13.88 -3.51
C LEU A 77 0.02 -13.25 -4.90
N GLY A 78 -0.66 -12.11 -5.05
CA GLY A 78 -0.75 -11.35 -6.30
C GLY A 78 0.60 -10.81 -6.76
N ALA A 79 1.49 -10.44 -5.84
CA ALA A 79 2.85 -10.00 -6.18
C ALA A 79 3.63 -11.11 -6.91
N PHE A 80 3.49 -12.37 -6.51
CA PHE A 80 4.07 -13.52 -7.21
C PHE A 80 3.34 -13.88 -8.51
N ALA A 81 2.03 -13.66 -8.57
CA ALA A 81 1.19 -14.05 -9.70
C ALA A 81 1.14 -13.00 -10.83
N GLY A 82 1.67 -11.79 -10.64
CA GLY A 82 1.48 -10.65 -11.54
C GLY A 82 1.88 -10.91 -12.98
N GLY A 83 3.02 -11.55 -13.21
CA GLY A 83 3.49 -11.92 -14.56
C GLY A 83 2.56 -12.92 -15.27
N ARG A 84 2.04 -13.91 -14.52
CA ARG A 84 1.09 -14.89 -15.05
C ARG A 84 -0.26 -14.24 -15.34
N LEU A 85 -0.74 -13.40 -14.45
CA LEU A 85 -2.00 -12.67 -14.61
C LEU A 85 -1.97 -11.79 -15.86
N ARG A 86 -0.86 -11.07 -16.11
CA ARG A 86 -0.68 -10.25 -17.30
C ARG A 86 -0.67 -11.07 -18.58
N ARG A 87 -0.07 -12.27 -18.58
CA ARG A 87 -0.07 -13.16 -19.76
C ARG A 87 -1.45 -13.72 -20.08
N LEU A 88 -2.25 -14.05 -19.03
CA LEU A 88 -3.58 -14.67 -19.21
C LEU A 88 -4.65 -13.65 -19.60
N LEU A 89 -4.68 -12.50 -18.95
CA LEU A 89 -5.77 -11.54 -19.11
C LEU A 89 -5.37 -10.29 -19.91
N GLY A 90 -4.06 -10.02 -20.05
CA GLY A 90 -3.58 -8.73 -20.51
C GLY A 90 -3.85 -7.60 -19.50
N ALA A 91 -3.16 -6.46 -19.66
CA ALA A 91 -3.30 -5.36 -18.70
C ALA A 91 -4.69 -4.69 -18.74
N LYS A 92 -5.23 -4.45 -19.95
CA LYS A 92 -6.52 -3.74 -20.12
C LYS A 92 -7.68 -4.51 -19.48
N ARG A 93 -7.86 -5.78 -19.85
CA ARG A 93 -8.93 -6.63 -19.33
C ARG A 93 -8.71 -6.98 -17.87
N GLY A 94 -7.45 -7.28 -17.48
CA GLY A 94 -7.11 -7.61 -16.11
C GLY A 94 -7.45 -6.50 -15.12
N VAL A 95 -7.11 -5.24 -15.42
CA VAL A 95 -7.47 -4.09 -14.57
C VAL A 95 -8.98 -3.85 -14.56
N ALA A 96 -9.66 -3.96 -15.72
CA ALA A 96 -11.13 -3.82 -15.76
C ALA A 96 -11.83 -4.84 -14.87
N LEU A 97 -11.49 -6.12 -14.99
CA LEU A 97 -12.04 -7.19 -14.16
C LEU A 97 -11.73 -6.99 -12.67
N ALA A 98 -10.51 -6.56 -12.37
CA ALA A 98 -10.05 -6.36 -11.00
C ALA A 98 -10.81 -5.24 -10.28
N ILE A 99 -10.99 -4.07 -10.93
CA ILE A 99 -11.73 -2.96 -10.32
C ILE A 99 -13.23 -3.25 -10.25
N THR A 100 -13.77 -3.98 -11.22
CA THR A 100 -15.16 -4.47 -11.17
C THR A 100 -15.35 -5.45 -10.01
N LEU A 101 -14.39 -6.35 -9.75
CA LEU A 101 -14.42 -7.25 -8.61
C LEU A 101 -14.41 -6.49 -7.28
N ILE A 102 -13.60 -5.42 -7.16
CA ILE A 102 -13.63 -4.53 -5.98
C ILE A 102 -15.02 -3.90 -5.81
N ALA A 103 -15.62 -3.41 -6.90
CA ALA A 103 -16.95 -2.81 -6.86
C ALA A 103 -18.01 -3.81 -6.40
N LEU A 104 -18.02 -5.02 -6.96
CA LEU A 104 -18.96 -6.07 -6.58
C LEU A 104 -18.76 -6.52 -5.15
N ALA A 105 -17.51 -6.66 -4.70
CA ALA A 105 -17.17 -6.99 -3.32
C ALA A 105 -17.65 -5.91 -2.34
N CYS A 106 -17.55 -4.63 -2.68
CA CYS A 106 -18.12 -3.56 -1.85
C CYS A 106 -19.65 -3.60 -1.87
N ALA A 107 -20.27 -3.75 -3.04
CA ALA A 107 -21.73 -3.79 -3.18
C ALA A 107 -22.36 -4.96 -2.44
N SER A 108 -21.71 -6.14 -2.42
CA SER A 108 -22.21 -7.34 -1.75
C SER A 108 -22.43 -7.14 -0.24
N ARG A 109 -21.70 -6.23 0.40
CA ARG A 109 -21.85 -5.90 1.83
C ARG A 109 -23.21 -5.33 2.20
N TRP A 110 -23.98 -4.85 1.23
CA TRP A 110 -25.34 -4.38 1.49
C TRP A 110 -26.31 -5.51 1.78
N VAL A 111 -26.21 -6.60 1.03
CA VAL A 111 -27.18 -7.69 1.09
C VAL A 111 -26.63 -8.95 1.76
N TRP A 112 -25.32 -9.14 1.73
CA TRP A 112 -24.65 -10.30 2.30
C TRP A 112 -23.67 -9.83 3.37
N ASN A 113 -24.21 -9.58 4.56
CA ASN A 113 -23.51 -8.93 5.66
C ASN A 113 -23.33 -9.82 6.91
N ASP A 114 -23.53 -11.14 6.76
CA ASP A 114 -23.13 -12.14 7.74
C ASP A 114 -21.60 -12.40 7.69
N ALA A 115 -21.09 -13.26 8.57
CA ALA A 115 -19.67 -13.61 8.65
C ALA A 115 -19.11 -14.07 7.31
N ALA A 116 -19.82 -14.98 6.62
CA ALA A 116 -19.38 -15.54 5.34
C ALA A 116 -19.34 -14.48 4.24
N GLY A 117 -20.37 -13.63 4.16
CA GLY A 117 -20.47 -12.55 3.19
C GLY A 117 -19.39 -11.48 3.40
N MET A 118 -19.14 -11.09 4.65
CA MET A 118 -18.10 -10.11 4.97
C MET A 118 -16.70 -10.65 4.62
N LEU A 119 -16.40 -11.91 4.96
CA LEU A 119 -15.12 -12.54 4.61
C LEU A 119 -14.97 -12.73 3.09
N ALA A 120 -16.04 -13.18 2.40
CA ALA A 120 -16.02 -13.32 0.94
C ALA A 120 -15.81 -11.96 0.25
N SER A 121 -16.46 -10.88 0.74
CA SER A 121 -16.27 -9.54 0.23
C SER A 121 -14.83 -9.03 0.45
N ALA A 122 -14.24 -9.30 1.62
CA ALA A 122 -12.86 -8.95 1.93
C ALA A 122 -11.88 -9.68 0.99
N ALA A 123 -12.10 -10.99 0.77
CA ALA A 123 -11.31 -11.77 -0.18
C ALA A 123 -11.47 -11.26 -1.62
N GLY A 124 -12.68 -10.97 -2.06
CA GLY A 124 -12.96 -10.44 -3.40
C GLY A 124 -12.31 -9.08 -3.62
N ALA A 125 -12.44 -8.16 -2.67
CA ALA A 125 -11.76 -6.87 -2.71
C ALA A 125 -10.24 -7.04 -2.74
N GLY A 126 -9.69 -7.93 -1.90
CA GLY A 126 -8.26 -8.23 -1.85
C GLY A 126 -7.71 -8.78 -3.16
N LEU A 127 -8.41 -9.72 -3.80
CA LEU A 127 -8.03 -10.23 -5.14
C LEU A 127 -8.03 -9.12 -6.18
N GLY A 128 -9.05 -8.26 -6.19
CA GLY A 128 -9.13 -7.12 -7.09
C GLY A 128 -7.97 -6.15 -6.87
N VAL A 129 -7.68 -5.77 -5.61
CA VAL A 129 -6.55 -4.90 -5.26
C VAL A 129 -5.22 -5.53 -5.69
N ALA A 130 -5.01 -6.81 -5.40
CA ALA A 130 -3.81 -7.55 -5.79
C ALA A 130 -3.58 -7.51 -7.31
N ALA A 131 -4.64 -7.75 -8.09
CA ALA A 131 -4.57 -7.74 -9.54
C ALA A 131 -4.29 -6.34 -10.10
N VAL A 132 -4.93 -5.29 -9.59
CA VAL A 132 -4.65 -3.90 -10.00
C VAL A 132 -3.20 -3.54 -9.70
N GLN A 133 -2.72 -3.80 -8.47
CA GLN A 133 -1.35 -3.47 -8.06
C GLN A 133 -0.29 -4.26 -8.84
N ALA A 134 -0.60 -5.47 -9.30
CA ALA A 134 0.29 -6.26 -10.14
C ALA A 134 0.36 -5.78 -11.60
N LEU A 135 -0.73 -5.21 -12.12
CA LEU A 135 -0.86 -4.86 -13.54
C LEU A 135 -0.63 -3.37 -13.83
N LEU A 136 -1.15 -2.48 -12.99
CA LEU A 136 -1.24 -1.05 -13.27
C LEU A 136 0.12 -0.33 -13.31
N PRO A 137 1.12 -0.65 -12.47
CA PRO A 137 2.46 -0.04 -12.56
C PRO A 137 3.11 -0.23 -13.93
N GLY A 138 2.93 -1.40 -14.54
CA GLY A 138 3.41 -1.67 -15.89
C GLY A 138 2.74 -0.79 -16.95
N VAL A 139 1.44 -0.54 -16.82
CA VAL A 139 0.69 0.37 -17.69
C VAL A 139 1.15 1.81 -17.51
N ILE A 140 1.33 2.25 -16.27
CA ILE A 140 1.84 3.60 -15.96
C ILE A 140 3.21 3.80 -16.60
N LYS A 141 4.12 2.84 -16.45
CA LYS A 141 5.45 2.90 -17.05
C LYS A 141 5.38 2.99 -18.60
N ALA A 142 4.55 2.16 -19.22
CA ALA A 142 4.40 2.16 -20.67
C ALA A 142 3.79 3.44 -21.22
N ARG A 143 2.86 4.07 -20.48
CA ARG A 143 2.11 5.24 -20.94
C ARG A 143 2.80 6.57 -20.68
N PHE A 144 3.54 6.66 -19.56
CA PHE A 144 4.15 7.93 -19.12
C PHE A 144 5.66 8.02 -19.37
N GLY A 145 6.33 6.91 -19.70
CA GLY A 145 7.76 6.92 -20.07
C GLY A 145 8.64 7.67 -19.07
N ALA A 146 9.28 8.77 -19.49
CA ALA A 146 10.11 9.62 -18.61
C ALA A 146 9.33 10.25 -17.45
N GLY A 147 8.00 10.43 -17.57
CA GLY A 147 7.12 10.95 -16.51
C GLY A 147 6.65 9.89 -15.50
N VAL A 148 7.16 8.64 -15.58
CA VAL A 148 6.69 7.52 -14.74
C VAL A 148 6.82 7.80 -13.24
N GLY A 149 7.88 8.47 -12.80
CA GLY A 149 8.09 8.79 -11.38
C GLY A 149 6.97 9.68 -10.83
N ARG A 150 6.61 10.75 -11.56
CA ARG A 150 5.50 11.64 -11.16
C ARG A 150 4.16 10.88 -11.17
N ALA A 151 3.88 10.10 -12.20
CA ALA A 151 2.63 9.34 -12.30
C ALA A 151 2.51 8.29 -11.17
N MET A 152 3.61 7.60 -10.82
CA MET A 152 3.65 6.64 -9.72
C MET A 152 3.50 7.32 -8.35
N GLY A 153 4.13 8.49 -8.15
CA GLY A 153 3.94 9.27 -6.94
C GLY A 153 2.47 9.69 -6.74
N LEU A 154 1.82 10.20 -7.79
CA LEU A 154 0.39 10.53 -7.74
C LEU A 154 -0.49 9.28 -7.54
N TYR A 155 -0.14 8.16 -8.16
CA TYR A 155 -0.82 6.87 -7.96
C TYR A 155 -0.79 6.42 -6.51
N THR A 156 0.38 6.43 -5.85
CA THR A 156 0.50 6.06 -4.43
C THR A 156 -0.20 7.06 -3.52
N THR A 157 -0.11 8.37 -3.81
CA THR A 157 -0.85 9.41 -3.08
C THR A 157 -2.36 9.20 -3.19
N ALA A 158 -2.88 8.84 -4.37
CA ALA A 158 -4.30 8.57 -4.55
C ALA A 158 -4.76 7.33 -3.77
N ILE A 159 -3.95 6.27 -3.68
CA ILE A 159 -4.22 5.10 -2.84
C ILE A 159 -4.39 5.52 -1.37
N MET A 160 -3.44 6.29 -0.85
CA MET A 160 -3.48 6.75 0.54
C MET A 160 -4.60 7.77 0.77
N GLY A 161 -4.84 8.66 -0.19
CA GLY A 161 -5.96 9.60 -0.15
C GLY A 161 -7.31 8.90 -0.05
N GLY A 162 -7.51 7.82 -0.81
CA GLY A 162 -8.71 6.97 -0.73
C GLY A 162 -8.87 6.32 0.66
N ALA A 163 -7.77 5.82 1.23
CA ALA A 163 -7.77 5.26 2.57
C ALA A 163 -8.13 6.30 3.64
N ALA A 164 -7.48 7.47 3.62
CA ALA A 164 -7.74 8.55 4.57
C ALA A 164 -9.18 9.05 4.48
N PHE A 165 -9.67 9.26 3.26
CA PHE A 165 -11.04 9.71 3.02
C PHE A 165 -12.07 8.70 3.53
N ALA A 166 -11.85 7.40 3.27
CA ALA A 166 -12.73 6.35 3.76
C ALA A 166 -12.73 6.28 5.30
N ALA A 167 -11.56 6.31 5.94
CA ALA A 167 -11.46 6.29 7.40
C ALA A 167 -12.16 7.49 8.06
N ALA A 168 -11.97 8.68 7.50
CA ALA A 168 -12.57 9.91 8.03
C ALA A 168 -14.11 9.96 7.86
N THR A 169 -14.66 9.39 6.78
CA THR A 169 -16.08 9.55 6.44
C THR A 169 -16.95 8.36 6.84
N ALA A 170 -16.36 7.18 7.09
CA ALA A 170 -17.10 5.93 7.33
C ALA A 170 -18.13 6.07 8.46
N ALA A 171 -17.74 6.61 9.61
CA ALA A 171 -18.62 6.74 10.78
C ALA A 171 -19.78 7.71 10.53
N GLY A 172 -19.50 8.88 9.93
CA GLY A 172 -20.53 9.85 9.58
C GLY A 172 -21.55 9.30 8.57
N LEU A 173 -21.06 8.60 7.54
CA LEU A 173 -21.93 7.94 6.55
C LEU A 173 -22.78 6.85 7.22
N ALA A 174 -22.18 6.01 8.08
CA ALA A 174 -22.90 4.93 8.75
C ALA A 174 -24.03 5.44 9.65
N ARG A 175 -23.86 6.62 10.25
CA ARG A 175 -24.91 7.26 11.05
C ARG A 175 -26.11 7.72 10.20
N ILE A 176 -25.87 8.12 8.93
CA ILE A 176 -26.92 8.67 8.04
C ILE A 176 -27.64 7.56 7.27
N ILE A 177 -26.89 6.59 6.73
CA ILE A 177 -27.42 5.57 5.78
C ILE A 177 -27.27 4.13 6.29
N GLY A 178 -26.75 3.92 7.50
CA GLY A 178 -26.41 2.60 8.05
C GLY A 178 -25.04 2.12 7.58
N TRP A 179 -24.42 1.22 8.37
CA TRP A 179 -23.06 0.76 8.13
C TRP A 179 -22.93 -0.10 6.86
N GLN A 180 -23.94 -0.89 6.53
CA GLN A 180 -23.97 -1.73 5.32
C GLN A 180 -23.92 -0.85 4.07
N ALA A 181 -24.79 0.16 4.01
CA ALA A 181 -24.84 1.10 2.90
C ALA A 181 -23.57 1.95 2.82
N ALA A 182 -23.02 2.37 3.96
CA ALA A 182 -21.77 3.14 4.03
C ALA A 182 -20.58 2.36 3.46
N LEU A 183 -20.47 1.06 3.75
CA LEU A 183 -19.43 0.19 3.17
C LEU A 183 -19.71 -0.14 1.70
N ALA A 184 -20.96 -0.33 1.32
CA ALA A 184 -21.35 -0.62 -0.07
C ALA A 184 -21.22 0.59 -0.99
N LEU A 185 -21.31 1.82 -0.47
CA LEU A 185 -21.21 3.06 -1.23
C LEU A 185 -19.91 3.14 -2.05
N TRP A 186 -18.83 2.53 -1.57
CA TRP A 186 -17.56 2.46 -2.29
C TRP A 186 -17.61 1.69 -3.60
N SER A 187 -18.70 0.93 -3.84
CA SER A 187 -18.94 0.31 -5.15
C SER A 187 -19.16 1.36 -6.27
N LEU A 188 -19.77 2.49 -5.96
CA LEU A 188 -20.11 3.53 -6.96
C LEU A 188 -18.86 4.16 -7.61
N PRO A 189 -17.89 4.72 -6.86
CA PRO A 189 -16.67 5.24 -7.45
C PRO A 189 -15.82 4.14 -8.09
N ALA A 190 -15.88 2.89 -7.62
CA ALA A 190 -15.19 1.78 -8.24
C ALA A 190 -15.83 1.39 -9.59
N LEU A 191 -17.17 1.38 -9.71
CA LEU A 191 -17.87 1.18 -10.98
C LEU A 191 -17.59 2.30 -11.97
N LEU A 192 -17.57 3.56 -11.50
CA LEU A 192 -17.19 4.70 -12.32
C LEU A 192 -15.76 4.53 -12.86
N ALA A 193 -14.82 4.10 -12.00
CA ALA A 193 -13.45 3.82 -12.39
C ALA A 193 -13.38 2.69 -13.44
N ALA A 194 -14.16 1.62 -13.28
CA ALA A 194 -14.25 0.51 -14.23
C ALA A 194 -14.79 1.00 -15.59
N ALA A 195 -15.86 1.76 -15.60
CA ALA A 195 -16.45 2.33 -16.81
C ALA A 195 -15.46 3.28 -17.53
N ALA A 196 -14.86 4.22 -16.79
CA ALA A 196 -13.86 5.14 -17.31
C ALA A 196 -12.64 4.39 -17.87
N TRP A 197 -12.17 3.35 -17.21
CA TRP A 197 -11.05 2.52 -17.67
C TRP A 197 -11.38 1.79 -18.96
N THR A 198 -12.57 1.22 -19.09
CA THR A 198 -12.98 0.51 -20.32
C THR A 198 -13.09 1.46 -21.50
N ALA A 199 -13.53 2.71 -21.28
CA ALA A 199 -13.65 3.75 -22.29
C ALA A 199 -12.29 4.28 -22.80
N LEU A 200 -11.21 4.18 -22.00
CA LEU A 200 -9.87 4.57 -22.44
C LEU A 200 -9.39 3.68 -23.60
N ARG A 201 -8.57 4.23 -24.49
CA ARG A 201 -7.85 3.43 -25.49
C ARG A 201 -6.91 2.46 -24.79
N SER A 202 -6.73 1.28 -25.39
CA SER A 202 -5.80 0.26 -24.86
C SER A 202 -4.43 0.87 -24.61
N PRO A 203 -3.80 0.61 -23.45
CA PRO A 203 -2.43 1.05 -23.21
C PRO A 203 -1.51 0.44 -24.26
N PRO A 204 -0.41 1.13 -24.63
CA PRO A 204 0.62 0.53 -25.46
C PRO A 204 1.02 -0.82 -24.86
N GLU A 205 1.15 -1.84 -25.71
CA GLU A 205 1.56 -3.15 -25.24
C GLU A 205 2.96 -3.01 -24.64
N ALA A 206 3.07 -3.11 -23.33
CA ALA A 206 4.36 -3.08 -22.68
C ALA A 206 5.18 -4.22 -23.26
N ALA A 207 6.36 -3.88 -23.81
CA ALA A 207 7.30 -4.86 -24.36
C ALA A 207 7.31 -6.09 -23.45
N LYS A 208 7.23 -7.28 -24.06
CA LYS A 208 7.24 -8.57 -23.33
C LYS A 208 8.39 -8.51 -22.33
N ALA A 209 8.09 -8.20 -21.09
CA ALA A 209 9.07 -8.34 -20.03
C ALA A 209 9.51 -9.80 -20.10
N ALA A 210 10.80 -10.01 -20.33
CA ALA A 210 11.38 -11.33 -20.29
C ALA A 210 10.83 -12.03 -19.03
N ALA A 211 10.29 -13.23 -19.22
CA ALA A 211 9.90 -14.06 -18.11
C ALA A 211 11.20 -14.47 -17.40
N GLY A 212 11.71 -13.60 -16.56
CA GLY A 212 12.72 -13.96 -15.58
C GLY A 212 12.09 -15.04 -14.72
N GLY A 213 12.73 -16.17 -14.60
CA GLY A 213 12.37 -17.23 -13.65
C GLY A 213 12.55 -16.65 -12.23
N ALA A 214 11.59 -15.85 -11.81
CA ALA A 214 11.62 -15.15 -10.55
C ALA A 214 11.43 -16.15 -9.43
N GLY A 215 12.37 -16.27 -8.58
CA GLY A 215 12.15 -16.80 -7.25
C GLY A 215 13.07 -17.91 -6.80
N GLU A 216 13.52 -18.83 -7.64
CA GLU A 216 14.34 -19.96 -7.15
C GLU A 216 15.66 -19.53 -6.51
N ALA A 217 16.29 -18.46 -7.02
CA ALA A 217 17.55 -17.96 -6.49
C ALA A 217 17.42 -17.27 -5.10
N PHE A 218 16.31 -16.57 -4.82
CA PHE A 218 16.15 -15.81 -3.57
C PHE A 218 15.69 -16.64 -2.39
N TRP A 219 14.97 -17.75 -2.61
CA TRP A 219 14.57 -18.67 -1.54
C TRP A 219 15.73 -19.27 -0.76
N ARG A 220 16.91 -19.34 -1.37
CA ARG A 220 18.13 -19.87 -0.75
C ARG A 220 19.03 -18.78 -0.14
N ASN A 221 18.66 -17.51 -0.31
CA ASN A 221 19.50 -16.39 0.12
C ASN A 221 18.98 -15.77 1.42
N GLY A 222 19.72 -15.95 2.52
CA GLY A 222 19.36 -15.45 3.86
C GLY A 222 19.17 -13.93 3.90
N ARG A 223 19.85 -13.17 3.02
CA ARG A 223 19.71 -11.72 2.98
C ARG A 223 18.38 -11.29 2.32
N ALA A 224 17.92 -12.02 1.31
CA ALA A 224 16.60 -11.81 0.72
C ALA A 224 15.48 -12.04 1.76
N TRP A 225 15.62 -13.08 2.59
CA TRP A 225 14.72 -13.34 3.71
C TRP A 225 14.75 -12.24 4.76
N MET A 226 15.92 -11.70 5.06
CA MET A 226 16.06 -10.59 6.01
C MET A 226 15.36 -9.32 5.49
N LEU A 227 15.50 -8.99 4.21
CA LEU A 227 14.80 -7.87 3.57
C LEU A 227 13.28 -8.10 3.56
N MET A 228 12.85 -9.32 3.26
CA MET A 228 11.44 -9.72 3.26
C MET A 228 10.82 -9.57 4.66
N LEU A 229 11.50 -10.07 5.71
CA LEU A 229 11.04 -9.95 7.09
C LEU A 229 11.01 -8.49 7.55
N PHE A 230 12.04 -7.71 7.19
CA PHE A 230 12.09 -6.29 7.49
C PHE A 230 10.90 -5.53 6.87
N PHE A 231 10.65 -5.75 5.58
CA PHE A 231 9.47 -5.19 4.90
C PHE A 231 8.18 -5.68 5.54
N GLY A 232 8.10 -7.00 5.86
CA GLY A 232 6.92 -7.63 6.45
C GLY A 232 6.57 -7.07 7.83
N ILE A 233 7.55 -6.84 8.71
CA ILE A 233 7.32 -6.26 10.05
C ILE A 233 6.84 -4.81 9.92
N GLY A 234 7.48 -3.98 9.07
CA GLY A 234 7.06 -2.60 8.85
C GLY A 234 5.64 -2.50 8.28
N THR A 235 5.34 -3.32 7.27
CA THR A 235 4.00 -3.40 6.69
C THR A 235 3.00 -4.00 7.69
N GLY A 236 3.43 -4.95 8.55
CA GLY A 236 2.64 -5.51 9.63
C GLY A 236 2.20 -4.45 10.65
N ALA A 237 3.10 -3.54 11.02
CA ALA A 237 2.75 -2.42 11.88
C ALA A 237 1.68 -1.51 11.23
N PHE A 238 1.83 -1.20 9.93
CA PHE A 238 0.81 -0.47 9.18
C PHE A 238 -0.55 -1.18 9.19
N THR A 239 -0.58 -2.49 8.91
CA THR A 239 -1.83 -3.25 8.85
C THR A 239 -2.50 -3.39 10.20
N LEU A 240 -1.70 -3.48 11.27
CA LEU A 240 -2.18 -3.46 12.64
C LEU A 240 -2.88 -2.12 12.95
N VAL A 241 -2.23 -0.99 12.64
CA VAL A 241 -2.79 0.35 12.82
C VAL A 241 -4.06 0.53 11.99
N LEU A 242 -4.03 0.14 10.73
CA LEU A 242 -5.17 0.24 9.80
C LEU A 242 -6.41 -0.50 10.32
N ALA A 243 -6.23 -1.70 10.86
CA ALA A 243 -7.32 -2.54 11.34
C ALA A 243 -7.82 -2.15 12.74
N TRP A 244 -6.90 -1.86 13.66
CA TRP A 244 -7.19 -1.86 15.08
C TRP A 244 -7.07 -0.50 15.78
N LEU A 245 -6.54 0.54 15.12
CA LEU A 245 -6.45 1.87 15.76
C LEU A 245 -7.85 2.44 16.08
N PRO A 246 -8.83 2.46 15.14
CA PRO A 246 -10.17 2.95 15.48
C PRO A 246 -10.87 2.10 16.55
N PRO A 247 -10.92 0.74 16.46
CA PRO A 247 -11.50 -0.07 17.53
C PRO A 247 -10.82 0.12 18.89
N TYR A 248 -9.52 0.37 18.92
CA TYR A 248 -8.79 0.65 20.15
C TYR A 248 -9.26 1.94 20.80
N TYR A 249 -9.33 3.05 20.05
CA TYR A 249 -9.83 4.31 20.60
C TYR A 249 -11.30 4.23 21.01
N MET A 250 -12.14 3.50 20.28
CA MET A 250 -13.53 3.25 20.68
C MET A 250 -13.64 2.44 21.99
N SER A 251 -12.70 1.53 22.27
CA SER A 251 -12.64 0.81 23.54
C SER A 251 -12.23 1.69 24.73
N LEU A 252 -11.74 2.89 24.45
CA LEU A 252 -11.38 3.94 25.43
C LEU A 252 -12.43 5.06 25.47
N ASP A 253 -13.67 4.77 25.08
CA ASP A 253 -14.82 5.66 25.06
C ASP A 253 -14.75 6.85 24.09
N GLU A 254 -13.81 6.82 23.11
CA GLU A 254 -13.79 7.79 22.03
C GLU A 254 -14.90 7.52 21.02
N SER A 255 -15.40 8.59 20.38
CA SER A 255 -16.41 8.46 19.33
C SER A 255 -15.84 7.76 18.09
N ARG A 256 -16.72 7.11 17.29
CA ARG A 256 -16.30 6.50 16.00
C ARG A 256 -15.72 7.53 15.05
N GLU A 257 -16.33 8.71 15.01
CA GLU A 257 -15.88 9.82 14.17
C GLU A 257 -14.45 10.23 14.55
N THR A 258 -14.20 10.48 15.84
CA THR A 258 -12.87 10.83 16.37
C THR A 258 -11.85 9.72 16.06
N SER A 259 -12.22 8.47 16.29
CA SER A 259 -11.37 7.31 16.02
C SER A 259 -11.01 7.17 14.54
N GLY A 260 -11.97 7.43 13.65
CA GLY A 260 -11.76 7.47 12.20
C GLY A 260 -10.86 8.64 11.77
N PHE A 261 -10.99 9.80 12.41
CA PHE A 261 -10.10 10.95 12.14
C PHE A 261 -8.66 10.70 12.61
N TRP A 262 -8.44 9.98 13.72
CA TRP A 262 -7.10 9.59 14.12
C TRP A 262 -6.44 8.69 13.08
N LEU A 263 -7.14 7.69 12.56
CA LEU A 263 -6.63 6.86 11.47
C LEU A 263 -6.36 7.66 10.19
N ALA A 264 -7.28 8.55 9.82
CA ALA A 264 -7.07 9.45 8.67
C ALA A 264 -5.83 10.32 8.86
N GLY A 265 -5.61 10.85 10.07
CA GLY A 265 -4.44 11.62 10.44
C GLY A 265 -3.12 10.85 10.27
N VAL A 266 -3.08 9.59 10.73
CA VAL A 266 -1.95 8.68 10.49
C VAL A 266 -1.67 8.56 8.98
N ILE A 267 -2.69 8.26 8.18
CA ILE A 267 -2.53 8.04 6.73
C ILE A 267 -2.08 9.32 6.01
N LEU A 268 -2.57 10.49 6.42
CA LEU A 268 -2.11 11.77 5.86
C LEU A 268 -0.64 12.05 6.20
N ALA A 269 -0.22 11.77 7.44
CA ALA A 269 1.19 11.88 7.83
C ALA A 269 2.08 10.87 7.07
N GLU A 270 1.57 9.68 6.75
CA GLU A 270 2.27 8.70 5.88
C GLU A 270 2.52 9.27 4.48
N VAL A 271 1.53 9.94 3.89
CA VAL A 271 1.70 10.60 2.58
C VAL A 271 2.82 11.63 2.63
N VAL A 272 2.82 12.49 3.65
CA VAL A 272 3.84 13.53 3.83
C VAL A 272 5.24 12.89 3.96
N ALA A 273 5.38 11.87 4.78
CA ALA A 273 6.66 11.19 4.99
C ALA A 273 7.15 10.47 3.71
N SER A 274 6.24 9.79 3.00
CA SER A 274 6.57 9.11 1.74
C SER A 274 7.05 10.08 0.66
N LEU A 275 6.41 11.25 0.55
CA LEU A 275 6.84 12.32 -0.35
C LEU A 275 8.19 12.90 0.07
N ALA A 276 8.41 13.10 1.38
CA ALA A 276 9.69 13.57 1.91
C ALA A 276 10.82 12.58 1.61
N VAL A 277 10.60 11.28 1.78
CA VAL A 277 11.57 10.24 1.38
C VAL A 277 11.87 10.36 -0.11
N SER A 278 10.85 10.46 -0.96
CA SER A 278 11.03 10.57 -2.41
C SER A 278 11.84 11.81 -2.81
N ALA A 279 11.66 12.92 -2.11
CA ALA A 279 12.36 14.19 -2.39
C ALA A 279 13.80 14.21 -1.88
N PHE A 280 14.08 13.59 -0.73
CA PHE A 280 15.33 13.82 0.00
C PHE A 280 16.24 12.59 0.11
N ILE A 281 15.77 11.38 -0.21
CA ILE A 281 16.52 10.14 0.06
C ILE A 281 17.89 10.10 -0.66
N ASN A 282 18.02 10.72 -1.82
CA ASN A 282 19.28 10.77 -2.56
C ASN A 282 20.40 11.54 -1.82
N ARG A 283 20.05 12.35 -0.82
CA ARG A 283 21.03 13.04 0.06
C ARG A 283 21.65 12.10 1.09
N PHE A 284 21.09 10.93 1.29
CA PHE A 284 21.53 9.93 2.28
C PHE A 284 22.00 8.66 1.57
N PRO A 285 23.26 8.57 1.10
CA PRO A 285 23.82 7.36 0.46
C PRO A 285 23.75 6.14 1.39
N ASP A 286 23.96 6.36 2.68
CA ASP A 286 23.72 5.34 3.72
C ASP A 286 22.26 5.45 4.19
N ARG A 287 21.46 4.43 3.84
CA ARG A 287 20.03 4.39 4.16
C ARG A 287 19.75 4.04 5.62
N ARG A 288 20.75 3.60 6.40
CA ARG A 288 20.57 3.16 7.80
C ARG A 288 20.04 4.28 8.70
N GLY A 289 20.58 5.49 8.58
CA GLY A 289 20.12 6.64 9.37
C GLY A 289 18.61 6.88 9.20
N PRO A 290 18.13 7.15 7.97
CA PRO A 290 16.70 7.29 7.69
C PRO A 290 15.84 6.10 8.11
N LEU A 291 16.31 4.85 7.91
CA LEU A 291 15.59 3.65 8.35
C LEU A 291 15.42 3.60 9.87
N ILE A 292 16.51 3.82 10.62
CA ILE A 292 16.48 3.80 12.09
C ILE A 292 15.59 4.93 12.62
N ALA A 293 15.66 6.13 12.03
CA ALA A 293 14.80 7.24 12.41
C ALA A 293 13.32 6.90 12.20
N ALA A 294 12.96 6.28 11.07
CA ALA A 294 11.60 5.84 10.80
C ALA A 294 11.13 4.77 11.81
N LEU A 295 11.97 3.75 12.10
CA LEU A 295 11.67 2.71 13.08
C LEU A 295 11.48 3.29 14.49
N LEU A 296 12.33 4.23 14.90
CA LEU A 296 12.18 4.92 16.20
C LEU A 296 10.90 5.73 16.25
N GLY A 297 10.52 6.39 15.15
CA GLY A 297 9.23 7.10 15.04
C GLY A 297 8.05 6.15 15.26
N VAL A 298 8.04 4.98 14.58
CA VAL A 298 7.00 3.97 14.77
C VAL A 298 6.98 3.44 16.20
N ALA A 299 8.14 3.09 16.76
CA ALA A 299 8.24 2.58 18.13
C ALA A 299 7.74 3.60 19.15
N ALA A 300 8.11 4.89 18.99
CA ALA A 300 7.65 5.97 19.85
C ALA A 300 6.12 6.17 19.73
N GLY A 301 5.57 6.13 18.51
CA GLY A 301 4.12 6.21 18.30
C GLY A 301 3.36 5.06 18.97
N LEU A 302 3.88 3.81 18.84
CA LEU A 302 3.32 2.65 19.53
C LEU A 302 3.44 2.77 21.05
N ALA A 303 4.56 3.31 21.55
CA ALA A 303 4.73 3.58 23.00
C ALA A 303 3.71 4.61 23.51
N CYS A 304 3.39 5.64 22.73
CA CYS A 304 2.33 6.61 23.07
C CYS A 304 0.96 5.91 23.22
N LEU A 305 0.63 4.94 22.35
CA LEU A 305 -0.62 4.19 22.44
C LEU A 305 -0.69 3.34 23.73
N VAL A 306 0.45 2.84 24.21
CA VAL A 306 0.49 2.01 25.44
C VAL A 306 0.51 2.89 26.69
N ALA A 307 1.25 4.00 26.68
CA ALA A 307 1.51 4.79 27.88
C ALA A 307 0.32 5.72 28.26
N ALA A 308 -0.22 6.45 27.27
CA ALA A 308 -1.31 7.41 27.51
C ALA A 308 -2.08 7.67 26.18
N PRO A 309 -2.88 6.70 25.71
CA PRO A 309 -3.45 6.72 24.37
C PRO A 309 -4.28 7.98 24.06
N ILE A 310 -5.10 8.45 25.01
CA ILE A 310 -5.94 9.64 24.80
C ILE A 310 -5.10 10.92 24.85
N ALA A 311 -4.26 11.09 25.88
CA ALA A 311 -3.46 12.30 26.05
C ALA A 311 -2.39 12.46 24.94
N LEU A 312 -1.89 11.35 24.41
CA LEU A 312 -0.86 11.31 23.36
C LEU A 312 -1.41 10.91 21.98
N ALA A 313 -2.73 11.03 21.76
CA ALA A 313 -3.36 10.61 20.50
C ALA A 313 -2.76 11.34 19.28
N ALA A 314 -2.60 12.66 19.36
CA ALA A 314 -2.02 13.45 18.28
C ALA A 314 -0.52 13.14 18.04
N PRO A 315 0.36 13.11 19.06
CA PRO A 315 1.73 12.62 18.91
C PRO A 315 1.81 11.19 18.35
N ALA A 316 0.97 10.28 18.85
CA ALA A 316 0.91 8.90 18.36
C ALA A 316 0.59 8.85 16.86
N ALA A 317 -0.48 9.53 16.42
CA ALA A 317 -0.87 9.58 15.01
C ALA A 317 0.22 10.16 14.13
N LEU A 318 0.87 11.24 14.56
CA LEU A 318 1.95 11.88 13.81
C LEU A 318 3.18 10.98 13.70
N LEU A 319 3.65 10.40 14.81
CA LEU A 319 4.85 9.56 14.86
C LEU A 319 4.64 8.25 14.09
N LEU A 320 3.47 7.60 14.25
CA LEU A 320 3.10 6.42 13.47
C LEU A 320 3.06 6.74 11.99
N GLY A 321 2.35 7.81 11.61
CA GLY A 321 2.21 8.17 10.20
C GLY A 321 3.54 8.53 9.56
N LEU A 322 4.36 9.39 10.19
CA LEU A 322 5.68 9.76 9.66
C LEU A 322 6.61 8.53 9.58
N GLY A 323 6.62 7.70 10.60
CA GLY A 323 7.47 6.50 10.65
C GLY A 323 7.07 5.46 9.60
N LEU A 324 5.79 5.06 9.57
CA LEU A 324 5.27 4.06 8.62
C LEU A 324 5.37 4.55 7.18
N GLY A 325 5.03 5.83 6.92
CA GLY A 325 5.09 6.42 5.60
C GLY A 325 6.51 6.55 5.05
N ALA A 326 7.51 6.72 5.91
CA ALA A 326 8.91 6.67 5.51
C ALA A 326 9.41 5.23 5.33
N LEU A 327 9.02 4.32 6.21
CA LEU A 327 9.54 2.96 6.27
C LEU A 327 9.20 2.15 5.01
N PHE A 328 7.98 2.32 4.46
CA PHE A 328 7.54 1.58 3.28
C PHE A 328 8.42 1.87 2.04
N PRO A 329 8.57 3.11 1.55
CA PRO A 329 9.43 3.39 0.41
C PRO A 329 10.91 3.12 0.70
N LEU A 330 11.40 3.39 1.92
CA LEU A 330 12.79 3.12 2.29
C LEU A 330 13.15 1.64 2.20
N SER A 331 12.25 0.75 2.67
CA SER A 331 12.47 -0.70 2.60
C SER A 331 12.56 -1.20 1.16
N LEU A 332 11.76 -0.63 0.24
CA LEU A 332 11.83 -0.95 -1.19
C LEU A 332 13.09 -0.39 -1.85
N ILE A 333 13.49 0.84 -1.53
CA ILE A 333 14.73 1.44 -2.04
C ILE A 333 15.92 0.59 -1.62
N VAL A 334 16.00 0.22 -0.34
CA VAL A 334 17.08 -0.65 0.17
C VAL A 334 17.05 -2.01 -0.51
N THR A 335 15.87 -2.58 -0.76
CA THR A 335 15.74 -3.84 -1.50
C THR A 335 16.35 -3.71 -2.91
N LEU A 336 16.01 -2.65 -3.64
CA LEU A 336 16.53 -2.39 -4.98
C LEU A 336 18.04 -2.09 -4.97
N ASP A 337 18.53 -1.41 -3.93
CA ASP A 337 19.96 -1.12 -3.74
C ASP A 337 20.83 -2.39 -3.58
N HIS A 338 20.23 -3.58 -3.39
CA HIS A 338 20.96 -4.84 -3.22
C HIS A 338 21.27 -5.59 -4.53
N VAL A 339 20.73 -5.15 -5.65
CA VAL A 339 20.91 -5.82 -6.96
C VAL A 339 21.09 -4.77 -8.05
N ASP A 340 22.21 -4.84 -8.78
CA ASP A 340 22.53 -3.90 -9.85
C ASP A 340 21.74 -4.21 -11.15
N ASP A 341 21.44 -5.49 -11.42
CA ASP A 341 20.69 -5.90 -12.60
C ASP A 341 19.20 -5.56 -12.44
N PRO A 342 18.63 -4.70 -13.30
CA PRO A 342 17.23 -4.27 -13.20
C PRO A 342 16.19 -5.40 -13.25
N ALA A 343 16.48 -6.50 -13.98
CA ALA A 343 15.57 -7.64 -14.06
C ALA A 343 15.53 -8.39 -12.74
N ARG A 344 16.70 -8.69 -12.17
CA ARG A 344 16.84 -9.34 -10.85
C ARG A 344 16.35 -8.45 -9.71
N ALA A 345 16.51 -7.12 -9.81
CA ALA A 345 15.97 -6.17 -8.84
C ALA A 345 14.43 -6.23 -8.77
N GLY A 346 13.78 -6.37 -9.94
CA GLY A 346 12.33 -6.58 -10.00
C GLY A 346 11.88 -7.90 -9.35
N ASP A 347 12.63 -8.97 -9.56
CA ASP A 347 12.37 -10.29 -8.97
C ASP A 347 12.57 -10.28 -7.45
N LEU A 348 13.64 -9.62 -6.96
CA LEU A 348 13.87 -9.45 -5.54
C LEU A 348 12.77 -8.62 -4.89
N ALA A 349 12.35 -7.52 -5.52
CA ALA A 349 11.25 -6.70 -5.04
C ALA A 349 9.93 -7.48 -4.97
N ALA A 350 9.63 -8.32 -5.95
CA ALA A 350 8.46 -9.20 -5.93
C ALA A 350 8.53 -10.24 -4.80
N PHE A 351 9.71 -10.82 -4.56
CA PHE A 351 9.94 -11.75 -3.45
C PHE A 351 9.74 -11.05 -2.09
N VAL A 352 10.37 -9.89 -1.91
CA VAL A 352 10.32 -9.12 -0.64
C VAL A 352 8.90 -8.64 -0.37
N GLN A 353 8.22 -8.06 -1.36
CA GLN A 353 6.85 -7.58 -1.17
C GLN A 353 5.86 -8.73 -1.03
N GLY A 354 5.96 -9.76 -1.88
CA GLY A 354 5.06 -10.91 -1.83
C GLY A 354 5.11 -11.62 -0.50
N GLY A 355 6.30 -12.05 -0.08
CA GLY A 355 6.51 -12.71 1.21
C GLY A 355 6.23 -11.77 2.40
N GLY A 356 6.64 -10.51 2.30
CA GLY A 356 6.41 -9.52 3.34
C GLY A 356 4.93 -9.20 3.56
N TYR A 357 4.10 -9.11 2.51
CA TYR A 357 2.65 -8.98 2.67
C TYR A 357 2.02 -10.23 3.31
N ILE A 358 2.52 -11.43 3.01
CA ILE A 358 2.06 -12.66 3.68
C ILE A 358 2.38 -12.59 5.19
N VAL A 359 3.59 -12.19 5.56
CA VAL A 359 3.97 -11.99 6.98
C VAL A 359 3.09 -10.90 7.61
N ALA A 360 2.97 -9.73 6.97
CA ALA A 360 2.20 -8.60 7.46
C ALA A 360 0.71 -8.94 7.67
N SER A 361 0.16 -9.81 6.84
CA SER A 361 -1.26 -10.19 6.91
C SER A 361 -1.63 -10.90 8.21
N SER A 362 -0.68 -11.55 8.88
CA SER A 362 -0.93 -12.25 10.14
C SER A 362 -1.20 -11.29 11.31
N THR A 363 -0.73 -10.04 11.25
CA THR A 363 -0.77 -9.13 12.39
C THR A 363 -2.18 -8.70 12.81
N PRO A 364 -3.14 -8.38 11.91
CA PRO A 364 -4.50 -8.04 12.33
C PRO A 364 -5.22 -9.23 12.98
N PHE A 365 -5.00 -10.44 12.47
CA PHE A 365 -5.58 -11.66 13.05
C PHE A 365 -5.02 -11.94 14.45
N ILE A 366 -3.69 -11.87 14.62
CA ILE A 366 -3.03 -12.07 15.91
C ILE A 366 -3.50 -11.04 16.93
N ALA A 367 -3.62 -9.77 16.54
CA ALA A 367 -4.11 -8.71 17.42
C ALA A 367 -5.59 -8.96 17.82
N GLY A 368 -6.43 -9.44 16.91
CA GLY A 368 -7.80 -9.85 17.22
C GLY A 368 -7.84 -10.99 18.23
N ALA A 369 -7.00 -12.01 18.06
CA ALA A 369 -6.90 -13.12 19.02
C ALA A 369 -6.40 -12.66 20.42
N ILE A 370 -5.49 -11.68 20.47
CA ILE A 370 -5.05 -11.07 21.72
C ILE A 370 -6.23 -10.34 22.37
N ARG A 371 -7.00 -9.55 21.60
CA ARG A 371 -8.18 -8.84 22.09
C ARG A 371 -9.26 -9.80 22.61
N ASP A 372 -9.54 -10.90 21.93
CA ASP A 372 -10.49 -11.92 22.36
C ASP A 372 -10.11 -12.54 23.72
N ARG A 373 -8.78 -12.73 23.96
CA ARG A 373 -8.29 -13.34 25.18
C ARG A 373 -8.14 -12.39 26.36
N PHE A 374 -7.73 -11.15 26.11
CA PHE A 374 -7.36 -10.19 27.16
C PHE A 374 -8.30 -8.99 27.25
N ALA A 375 -9.31 -8.88 26.36
CA ALA A 375 -10.22 -7.75 26.21
C ALA A 375 -9.49 -6.39 26.01
N ASP A 376 -8.21 -6.43 25.61
CA ASP A 376 -7.35 -5.25 25.45
C ASP A 376 -6.39 -5.45 24.28
N LEU A 377 -6.00 -4.35 23.63
CA LEU A 377 -5.04 -4.29 22.52
C LEU A 377 -3.66 -3.79 22.93
N SER A 378 -3.47 -3.33 24.17
CA SER A 378 -2.17 -2.79 24.64
C SER A 378 -1.03 -3.81 24.47
N GLY A 379 -1.32 -5.10 24.69
CA GLY A 379 -0.37 -6.18 24.44
C GLY A 379 0.03 -6.31 22.97
N ALA A 380 -0.90 -6.09 22.03
CA ALA A 380 -0.60 -6.12 20.60
C ALA A 380 0.29 -4.93 20.17
N TRP A 381 0.00 -3.74 20.68
CA TRP A 381 0.83 -2.55 20.46
C TRP A 381 2.24 -2.72 21.02
N ALA A 382 2.36 -3.24 22.27
CA ALA A 382 3.64 -3.50 22.91
C ALA A 382 4.47 -4.56 22.14
N ALA A 383 3.85 -5.67 21.75
CA ALA A 383 4.50 -6.71 20.95
C ALA A 383 5.02 -6.18 19.61
N MET A 384 4.21 -5.34 18.93
CA MET A 384 4.62 -4.70 17.69
C MET A 384 5.76 -3.70 17.93
N ALA A 385 5.74 -2.93 19.02
CA ALA A 385 6.83 -2.03 19.38
C ALA A 385 8.15 -2.80 19.56
N VAL A 386 8.12 -3.95 20.24
CA VAL A 386 9.28 -4.82 20.37
C VAL A 386 9.76 -5.32 19.00
N ALA A 387 8.86 -5.78 18.13
CA ALA A 387 9.24 -6.25 16.78
C ALA A 387 9.88 -5.12 15.94
N ILE A 388 9.36 -3.90 16.03
CA ILE A 388 9.94 -2.71 15.38
C ILE A 388 11.33 -2.38 15.96
N LEU A 389 11.52 -2.42 17.27
CA LEU A 389 12.81 -2.18 17.90
C LEU A 389 13.84 -3.27 17.49
N LEU A 390 13.43 -4.54 17.42
CA LEU A 390 14.29 -5.62 16.92
C LEU A 390 14.65 -5.41 15.43
N SER A 391 13.79 -4.79 14.64
CA SER A 391 14.07 -4.46 13.25
C SER A 391 15.19 -3.41 13.10
N ILE A 392 15.53 -2.64 14.15
CA ILE A 392 16.71 -1.75 14.17
C ILE A 392 18.00 -2.56 14.03
N ALA A 393 18.07 -3.74 14.66
CA ALA A 393 19.21 -4.63 14.49
C ALA A 393 19.36 -5.17 13.06
N ILE A 394 18.23 -5.36 12.35
CA ILE A 394 18.25 -5.70 10.93
C ILE A 394 18.72 -4.47 10.12
N ALA A 395 18.13 -3.31 10.35
CA ALA A 395 18.46 -2.07 9.64
C ALA A 395 19.95 -1.71 9.76
N SER A 396 20.56 -1.92 10.93
CA SER A 396 21.99 -1.67 11.17
C SER A 396 22.91 -2.53 10.30
N ARG A 397 22.46 -3.73 9.87
CA ARG A 397 23.19 -4.65 9.00
C ARG A 397 23.02 -4.36 7.51
N LEU A 398 22.16 -3.42 7.13
CA LEU A 398 21.93 -3.03 5.74
C LEU A 398 22.90 -1.94 5.26
N SER A 399 24.21 -2.18 5.49
CA SER A 399 25.28 -1.25 5.11
C SER A 399 25.50 -1.23 3.59
N PRO A 400 25.85 -0.05 3.01
CA PRO A 400 26.26 0.05 1.61
C PRO A 400 27.44 -0.85 1.22
N SER A 401 28.36 -1.11 2.14
CA SER A 401 29.54 -1.97 1.93
C SER A 401 29.23 -3.46 1.80
N THR A 402 28.01 -3.88 2.17
CA THR A 402 27.57 -5.27 2.13
C THR A 402 26.60 -5.57 0.98
N ARG A 403 26.50 -4.64 0.00
CA ARG A 403 25.80 -4.82 -1.26
C ARG A 403 26.75 -5.58 -2.19
N PRO A 404 26.62 -6.53 -2.89
CA PRO A 404 25.55 -7.08 -3.69
C PRO A 404 25.17 -8.49 -3.27
N LEU A 405 23.96 -8.91 -3.62
CA LEU A 405 23.60 -10.32 -3.69
C LEU A 405 24.37 -10.91 -4.88
N SER A 406 25.64 -11.34 -4.62
CA SER A 406 26.47 -12.00 -5.63
C SER A 406 25.82 -13.31 -6.12
N ARG A 407 26.11 -13.68 -7.36
CA ARG A 407 25.84 -15.02 -7.86
C ARG A 407 26.76 -15.99 -7.10
N ASP A 408 26.21 -16.74 -6.15
CA ASP A 408 26.75 -18.04 -5.73
C ASP A 408 25.78 -19.13 -6.16
#